data_d3c48ebcf538da15ec8330d7f3d8c045
#
_entry.id   d3c48ebcf538da15ec8330d7f3d8c045
#
_cell.length_a   1.000
_cell.length_b   1.000
_cell.length_c   1.000
_cell.angle_alpha   90.00
_cell.angle_beta   90.00
_cell.angle_gamma   90.00
#
_symmetry.space_group_name_H-M   'P 1'
#
loop_
_entity.id
_entity.type
_entity.pdbx_description
1 polymer ?
#
loop_
_entity_poly.entity_id
_entity_poly.type
_entity_poly.pdbx_seq_one_letter_code
_entity_poly.pdbx_strand_id
1 'polypeptide(L)'
;MLSIKDLHVSIEDKPILNGLNLEVKCGEIHAIMGPNGSGKSTLSATLSGNKKYIIHSGIIKFKHHNLLKLNTEERAREGLFVAFQYPIEIPGVSNKLFLQTAINSKREYQGKSPLDQFDFTNFISEKMKLIDIPLDLLNRSVNVDFSGGEKKRNDILQMIALEPDLCILDETDSGLDIDALKIVTNGIKILFNTRRSFIIITHYKRILDYIQPDHVHVLYKGKIIKSGNADLATQLEEKGYGWIIDDQ
;
A
#
# COMPACT_ATOMS: atom_id res chain seq x y z
N MET A 1 14.55 3.67 2.78
CA MET A 1 13.17 4.11 2.40
C MET A 1 12.30 4.29 3.64
N LEU A 2 11.95 3.25 4.36
CA LEU A 2 11.15 3.26 5.59
C LEU A 2 11.91 2.59 6.73
N SER A 3 11.92 3.19 7.92
CA SER A 3 12.48 2.59 9.14
C SER A 3 11.50 2.78 10.30
N ILE A 4 11.08 1.68 10.89
CA ILE A 4 10.20 1.63 12.05
C ILE A 4 10.97 0.99 13.19
N LYS A 5 11.00 1.65 14.35
CA LYS A 5 11.71 1.16 15.55
C LYS A 5 10.78 1.24 16.75
N ASP A 6 10.64 0.10 17.43
CA ASP A 6 9.91 -0.07 18.67
C ASP A 6 8.52 0.59 18.68
N LEU A 7 7.73 0.35 17.63
CA LEU A 7 6.45 0.99 17.41
C LEU A 7 5.34 0.35 18.25
N HIS A 8 4.71 1.15 19.13
CA HIS A 8 3.58 0.75 19.95
C HIS A 8 2.34 1.56 19.55
N VAL A 9 1.26 0.85 19.19
CA VAL A 9 0.02 1.46 18.70
C VAL A 9 -1.18 0.78 19.32
N SER A 10 -2.18 1.56 19.71
CA SER A 10 -3.50 1.07 20.11
C SER A 10 -4.60 1.62 19.21
N ILE A 11 -5.73 0.92 19.21
CA ILE A 11 -7.02 1.44 18.75
C ILE A 11 -7.93 1.48 19.97
N GLU A 12 -8.53 2.63 20.25
CA GLU A 12 -9.18 2.88 21.53
C GLU A 12 -8.16 2.54 22.65
N ASP A 13 -8.50 1.76 23.64
CA ASP A 13 -7.59 1.35 24.71
C ASP A 13 -6.93 -0.02 24.48
N LYS A 14 -7.12 -0.63 23.29
CA LYS A 14 -6.59 -1.96 23.00
C LYS A 14 -5.24 -1.88 22.30
N PRO A 15 -4.14 -2.33 22.91
CA PRO A 15 -2.83 -2.42 22.26
C PRO A 15 -2.87 -3.41 21.09
N ILE A 16 -2.37 -3.00 19.93
CA ILE A 16 -2.33 -3.82 18.72
C ILE A 16 -0.90 -4.04 18.23
N LEU A 17 -0.11 -2.95 18.09
CA LEU A 17 1.32 -3.08 17.79
C LEU A 17 2.10 -2.93 19.09
N ASN A 18 3.04 -3.84 19.33
CA ASN A 18 3.69 -4.03 20.61
C ASN A 18 5.22 -4.09 20.49
N GLY A 19 5.82 -3.01 19.96
CA GLY A 19 7.26 -2.94 19.72
C GLY A 19 7.66 -3.46 18.34
N LEU A 20 6.88 -3.08 17.30
CA LEU A 20 7.14 -3.49 15.94
C LEU A 20 8.39 -2.81 15.38
N ASN A 21 9.28 -3.61 14.77
CA ASN A 21 10.46 -3.15 14.08
C ASN A 21 10.39 -3.60 12.61
N LEU A 22 10.65 -2.69 11.67
CA LEU A 22 10.68 -3.00 10.24
C LEU A 22 11.61 -2.01 9.53
N GLU A 23 12.45 -2.52 8.66
CA GLU A 23 13.27 -1.70 7.77
C GLU A 23 13.06 -2.11 6.32
N VAL A 24 12.77 -1.12 5.46
CA VAL A 24 12.59 -1.29 4.02
C VAL A 24 13.56 -0.36 3.31
N LYS A 25 14.46 -0.91 2.51
CA LYS A 25 15.40 -0.11 1.70
C LYS A 25 14.73 0.32 0.39
N CYS A 26 15.39 1.22 -0.32
CA CYS A 26 14.92 1.62 -1.66
C CYS A 26 15.05 0.42 -2.63
N GLY A 27 14.03 0.23 -3.47
CA GLY A 27 14.01 -0.83 -4.47
C GLY A 27 13.77 -2.23 -3.90
N GLU A 28 13.25 -2.36 -2.68
CA GLU A 28 12.88 -3.65 -2.09
C GLU A 28 11.37 -3.86 -2.08
N ILE A 29 10.97 -5.12 -2.24
CA ILE A 29 9.60 -5.61 -2.07
C ILE A 29 9.54 -6.45 -0.81
N HIS A 30 8.76 -6.00 0.17
CA HIS A 30 8.53 -6.70 1.42
C HIS A 30 7.11 -7.27 1.47
N ALA A 31 6.96 -8.52 1.85
CA ALA A 31 5.67 -9.11 2.16
C ALA A 31 5.48 -9.19 3.67
N ILE A 32 4.30 -8.78 4.15
CA ILE A 32 3.91 -8.96 5.55
C ILE A 32 2.75 -9.94 5.60
N MET A 33 3.01 -11.09 6.19
CA MET A 33 2.05 -12.17 6.40
C MET A 33 1.78 -12.36 7.90
N GLY A 34 0.68 -13.00 8.23
CA GLY A 34 0.33 -13.29 9.61
C GLY A 34 -1.15 -13.59 9.78
N PRO A 35 -1.56 -14.23 10.88
CA PRO A 35 -2.97 -14.55 11.11
C PRO A 35 -3.84 -13.31 11.26
N ASN A 36 -5.16 -13.51 11.22
CA ASN A 36 -6.11 -12.43 11.46
C ASN A 36 -5.91 -11.84 12.87
N GLY A 37 -6.01 -10.52 12.98
CA GLY A 37 -5.81 -9.82 14.26
C GLY A 37 -4.34 -9.65 14.67
N SER A 38 -3.37 -10.01 13.83
CA SER A 38 -1.94 -9.83 14.14
C SER A 38 -1.45 -8.37 14.13
N GLY A 39 -2.23 -7.44 13.52
CA GLY A 39 -1.90 -6.01 13.46
C GLY A 39 -1.52 -5.50 12.05
N LYS A 40 -1.69 -6.30 10.99
CA LYS A 40 -1.31 -5.92 9.61
C LYS A 40 -2.00 -4.64 9.12
N SER A 41 -3.33 -4.60 9.16
CA SER A 41 -4.08 -3.41 8.73
C SER A 41 -3.93 -2.23 9.71
N THR A 42 -3.59 -2.51 10.98
CA THR A 42 -3.20 -1.46 11.92
C THR A 42 -1.89 -0.80 11.50
N LEU A 43 -0.93 -1.58 11.01
CA LEU A 43 0.33 -1.05 10.49
C LEU A 43 0.08 -0.15 9.27
N SER A 44 -0.69 -0.61 8.28
CA SER A 44 -0.99 0.20 7.08
C SER A 44 -1.75 1.48 7.43
N ALA A 45 -2.74 1.41 8.31
CA ALA A 45 -3.50 2.56 8.78
C ALA A 45 -2.65 3.55 9.60
N THR A 46 -1.74 3.06 10.43
CA THR A 46 -0.79 3.91 11.17
C THR A 46 0.15 4.64 10.22
N LEU A 47 0.69 3.95 9.23
CA LEU A 47 1.57 4.54 8.22
C LEU A 47 0.83 5.56 7.35
N SER A 48 -0.46 5.37 7.05
CA SER A 48 -1.28 6.35 6.33
C SER A 48 -1.58 7.61 7.14
N GLY A 49 -1.44 7.56 8.47
CA GLY A 49 -1.77 8.68 9.36
C GLY A 49 -3.22 8.70 9.85
N ASN A 50 -3.89 7.55 9.88
CA ASN A 50 -5.25 7.44 10.38
C ASN A 50 -5.29 7.73 11.88
N LYS A 51 -5.99 8.80 12.26
CA LYS A 51 -6.07 9.34 13.63
C LYS A 51 -6.80 8.44 14.63
N LYS A 52 -7.50 7.39 14.18
CA LYS A 52 -8.11 6.40 15.07
C LYS A 52 -7.08 5.54 15.80
N TYR A 53 -5.85 5.48 15.29
CA TYR A 53 -4.75 4.69 15.85
C TYR A 53 -3.85 5.60 16.67
N ILE A 54 -3.76 5.31 17.97
CA ILE A 54 -2.99 6.10 18.93
C ILE A 54 -1.58 5.51 19.03
N ILE A 55 -0.58 6.31 18.69
CA ILE A 55 0.82 5.93 18.79
C ILE A 55 1.33 6.33 20.16
N HIS A 56 1.74 5.34 20.97
CA HIS A 56 2.24 5.55 22.34
C HIS A 56 3.74 5.80 22.37
N SER A 57 4.50 5.04 21.56
CA SER A 57 5.95 5.16 21.46
C SER A 57 6.45 4.61 20.15
N GLY A 58 7.73 4.83 19.88
CA GLY A 58 8.42 4.37 18.68
C GLY A 58 8.78 5.50 17.73
N ILE A 59 9.54 5.13 16.70
CA ILE A 59 10.01 6.05 15.67
C ILE A 59 9.64 5.48 14.32
N ILE A 60 9.04 6.32 13.46
CA ILE A 60 8.81 6.00 12.05
C ILE A 60 9.52 7.05 11.20
N LYS A 61 10.53 6.63 10.46
CA LYS A 61 11.22 7.47 9.47
C LYS A 61 10.86 7.02 8.07
N PHE A 62 10.43 7.95 7.24
CA PHE A 62 10.21 7.76 5.82
C PHE A 62 11.11 8.72 5.06
N LYS A 63 12.04 8.21 4.27
CA LYS A 63 13.14 8.99 3.67
C LYS A 63 13.89 9.76 4.78
N HIS A 64 13.83 11.09 4.75
CA HIS A 64 14.48 11.98 5.72
C HIS A 64 13.51 12.50 6.78
N HIS A 65 12.21 12.19 6.68
CA HIS A 65 11.17 12.75 7.52
C HIS A 65 10.81 11.83 8.69
N ASN A 66 10.52 12.43 9.83
CA ASN A 66 9.79 11.74 10.89
C ASN A 66 8.31 11.70 10.49
N LEU A 67 7.81 10.50 10.11
CA LEU A 67 6.45 10.32 9.62
C LEU A 67 5.39 10.71 10.65
N LEU A 68 5.71 10.64 11.94
CA LEU A 68 4.78 11.01 13.02
C LEU A 68 4.46 12.50 13.07
N LYS A 69 5.32 13.34 12.47
CA LYS A 69 5.12 14.78 12.39
C LYS A 69 4.33 15.22 11.15
N LEU A 70 4.13 14.32 10.20
CA LEU A 70 3.43 14.59 8.95
C LEU A 70 1.97 14.17 9.07
N ASN A 71 1.07 15.05 8.60
CA ASN A 71 -0.32 14.70 8.42
C ASN A 71 -0.52 13.77 7.21
N THR A 72 -1.72 13.22 7.01
CA THR A 72 -2.02 12.25 5.93
C THR A 72 -1.71 12.82 4.54
N GLU A 73 -2.03 14.08 4.31
CA GLU A 73 -1.82 14.77 3.03
C GLU A 73 -0.32 14.98 2.75
N GLU A 74 0.45 15.39 3.75
CA GLU A 74 1.89 15.55 3.64
C GLU A 74 2.59 14.21 3.36
N ARG A 75 2.15 13.12 4.00
CA ARG A 75 2.66 11.75 3.71
C ARG A 75 2.44 11.36 2.26
N ALA A 76 1.25 11.64 1.72
CA ALA A 76 0.93 11.36 0.32
C ALA A 76 1.78 12.20 -0.64
N ARG A 77 1.96 13.49 -0.37
CA ARG A 77 2.82 14.39 -1.17
C ARG A 77 4.28 13.97 -1.15
N GLU A 78 4.76 13.45 -0.02
CA GLU A 78 6.10 12.87 0.13
C GLU A 78 6.27 11.55 -0.66
N GLY A 79 5.20 10.99 -1.16
CA GLY A 79 5.22 9.79 -2.00
C GLY A 79 4.92 8.49 -1.27
N LEU A 80 4.19 8.55 -0.15
CA LEU A 80 3.59 7.38 0.48
C LEU A 80 2.20 7.12 -0.13
N PHE A 81 1.95 5.91 -0.58
CA PHE A 81 0.66 5.46 -1.10
C PHE A 81 0.17 4.24 -0.33
N VAL A 82 -1.12 4.22 0.01
CA VAL A 82 -1.75 3.08 0.67
C VAL A 82 -2.99 2.67 -0.12
N ALA A 83 -2.98 1.47 -0.68
CA ALA A 83 -4.19 0.81 -1.18
C ALA A 83 -4.82 0.06 -0.01
N PHE A 84 -5.98 0.52 0.45
CA PHE A 84 -6.67 -0.07 1.58
C PHE A 84 -7.42 -1.36 1.18
N GLN A 85 -7.62 -2.23 2.16
CA GLN A 85 -8.43 -3.45 1.98
C GLN A 85 -9.82 -3.14 1.40
N TYR A 86 -10.46 -2.08 1.93
CA TYR A 86 -11.74 -1.56 1.44
C TYR A 86 -11.56 -0.16 0.87
N PRO A 87 -11.50 -0.03 -0.48
CA PRO A 87 -11.39 1.27 -1.14
C PRO A 87 -12.56 2.18 -0.80
N ILE A 88 -12.26 3.45 -0.48
CA ILE A 88 -13.26 4.44 -0.06
C ILE A 88 -14.03 4.93 -1.30
N GLU A 89 -15.36 5.04 -1.16
CA GLU A 89 -16.23 5.67 -2.15
C GLU A 89 -16.31 7.17 -1.90
N ILE A 90 -16.22 7.98 -2.98
CA ILE A 90 -16.34 9.44 -2.90
C ILE A 90 -17.46 9.88 -3.86
N PRO A 91 -18.73 9.92 -3.40
CA PRO A 91 -19.84 10.32 -4.23
C PRO A 91 -19.69 11.76 -4.74
N GLY A 92 -20.02 11.99 -6.02
CA GLY A 92 -19.98 13.31 -6.64
C GLY A 92 -18.58 13.79 -7.06
N VAL A 93 -17.51 13.06 -6.75
CA VAL A 93 -16.14 13.36 -7.19
C VAL A 93 -15.73 12.37 -8.27
N SER A 94 -15.57 12.80 -9.51
CA SER A 94 -15.10 11.92 -10.59
C SER A 94 -13.63 11.51 -10.39
N ASN A 95 -13.26 10.32 -10.90
CA ASN A 95 -11.86 9.88 -10.91
C ASN A 95 -10.95 10.89 -11.60
N LYS A 96 -11.45 11.55 -12.66
CA LYS A 96 -10.71 12.63 -13.35
C LYS A 96 -10.35 13.75 -12.41
N LEU A 97 -11.35 14.32 -11.72
CA LEU A 97 -11.15 15.43 -10.79
C LEU A 97 -10.23 15.03 -9.63
N PHE A 98 -10.49 13.86 -9.05
CA PHE A 98 -9.68 13.32 -7.95
C PHE A 98 -8.21 13.17 -8.34
N LEU A 99 -7.93 12.48 -9.46
CA LEU A 99 -6.55 12.23 -9.90
C LEU A 99 -5.84 13.53 -10.31
N GLN A 100 -6.50 14.42 -11.04
CA GLN A 100 -5.90 15.71 -11.44
C GLN A 100 -5.54 16.54 -10.21
N THR A 101 -6.44 16.63 -9.23
CA THR A 101 -6.19 17.36 -7.98
C THR A 101 -5.02 16.75 -7.20
N ALA A 102 -5.01 15.44 -7.03
CA ALA A 102 -3.97 14.75 -6.27
C ALA A 102 -2.58 14.88 -6.95
N ILE A 103 -2.52 14.70 -8.28
CA ILE A 103 -1.28 14.85 -9.05
C ILE A 103 -0.77 16.28 -8.96
N ASN A 104 -1.64 17.27 -9.15
CA ASN A 104 -1.25 18.67 -9.11
C ASN A 104 -0.79 19.11 -7.72
N SER A 105 -1.48 18.67 -6.67
CA SER A 105 -1.05 18.90 -5.28
C SER A 105 0.35 18.35 -5.01
N LYS A 106 0.67 17.13 -5.51
CA LYS A 106 2.01 16.55 -5.40
C LYS A 106 3.04 17.34 -6.22
N ARG A 107 2.69 17.75 -7.45
CA ARG A 107 3.58 18.53 -8.33
C ARG A 107 3.94 19.87 -7.71
N GLU A 108 2.95 20.60 -7.22
CA GLU A 108 3.15 21.88 -6.52
C GLU A 108 4.05 21.73 -5.30
N TYR A 109 3.82 20.71 -4.49
CA TYR A 109 4.68 20.38 -3.35
C TYR A 109 6.14 20.12 -3.77
N GLN A 110 6.35 19.54 -4.95
CA GLN A 110 7.67 19.33 -5.56
C GLN A 110 8.23 20.56 -6.29
N GLY A 111 7.56 21.70 -6.26
CA GLY A 111 7.97 22.92 -7.00
C GLY A 111 7.78 22.83 -8.51
N LYS A 112 6.93 21.92 -8.99
CA LYS A 112 6.59 21.74 -10.41
C LYS A 112 5.28 22.44 -10.75
N SER A 113 5.15 22.96 -11.95
CA SER A 113 3.89 23.53 -12.44
C SER A 113 2.78 22.47 -12.47
N PRO A 114 1.54 22.81 -12.09
CA PRO A 114 0.41 21.91 -12.22
C PRO A 114 0.16 21.57 -13.70
N LEU A 115 -0.41 20.40 -13.95
CA LEU A 115 -0.88 20.00 -15.27
C LEU A 115 -2.19 20.72 -15.56
N ASP A 116 -2.30 21.36 -16.72
CA ASP A 116 -3.57 21.82 -17.23
C ASP A 116 -4.47 20.64 -17.66
N GLN A 117 -5.66 20.94 -18.16
CA GLN A 117 -6.62 19.89 -18.53
C GLN A 117 -6.14 19.05 -19.72
N PHE A 118 -5.44 19.65 -20.67
CA PHE A 118 -4.93 18.95 -21.86
C PHE A 118 -3.76 18.03 -21.50
N ASP A 119 -2.77 18.58 -20.79
CA ASP A 119 -1.60 17.82 -20.32
C ASP A 119 -1.99 16.67 -19.40
N PHE A 120 -2.96 16.92 -18.48
CA PHE A 120 -3.47 15.87 -17.61
C PHE A 120 -4.15 14.74 -18.43
N THR A 121 -4.97 15.11 -19.43
CA THR A 121 -5.68 14.12 -20.23
C THR A 121 -4.71 13.23 -21.01
N ASN A 122 -3.67 13.79 -21.58
CA ASN A 122 -2.63 13.04 -22.26
C ASN A 122 -1.88 12.12 -21.27
N PHE A 123 -1.42 12.68 -20.15
CA PHE A 123 -0.71 11.94 -19.11
C PHE A 123 -1.52 10.74 -18.60
N ILE A 124 -2.78 10.95 -18.22
CA ILE A 124 -3.58 9.87 -17.64
C ILE A 124 -3.97 8.82 -18.67
N SER A 125 -4.21 9.22 -19.93
CA SER A 125 -4.51 8.28 -21.01
C SER A 125 -3.35 7.31 -21.29
N GLU A 126 -2.11 7.80 -21.24
CA GLU A 126 -0.93 6.93 -21.34
C GLU A 126 -0.86 5.93 -20.18
N LYS A 127 -1.10 6.38 -18.95
CA LYS A 127 -1.10 5.51 -17.78
C LYS A 127 -2.20 4.44 -17.84
N MET A 128 -3.39 4.80 -18.28
CA MET A 128 -4.52 3.86 -18.40
C MET A 128 -4.27 2.78 -19.46
N LYS A 129 -3.60 3.12 -20.56
CA LYS A 129 -3.20 2.15 -21.60
C LYS A 129 -2.25 1.08 -21.06
N LEU A 130 -1.37 1.42 -20.12
CA LEU A 130 -0.40 0.48 -19.53
C LEU A 130 -1.06 -0.67 -18.75
N ILE A 131 -2.28 -0.45 -18.26
CA ILE A 131 -3.01 -1.40 -17.40
C ILE A 131 -4.39 -1.77 -17.96
N ASP A 132 -4.62 -1.46 -19.24
CA ASP A 132 -5.85 -1.80 -19.97
C ASP A 132 -7.13 -1.38 -19.21
N ILE A 133 -7.17 -0.12 -18.75
CA ILE A 133 -8.34 0.48 -18.11
C ILE A 133 -9.04 1.39 -19.11
N PRO A 134 -10.37 1.24 -19.30
CA PRO A 134 -11.13 2.06 -20.24
C PRO A 134 -11.26 3.52 -19.74
N LEU A 135 -11.21 4.47 -20.68
CA LEU A 135 -11.19 5.92 -20.37
C LEU A 135 -12.49 6.43 -19.72
N ASP A 136 -13.61 5.77 -19.93
CA ASP A 136 -14.91 6.12 -19.35
C ASP A 136 -14.89 6.04 -17.82
N LEU A 137 -14.02 5.23 -17.23
CA LEU A 137 -13.82 5.15 -15.79
C LEU A 137 -13.43 6.52 -15.17
N LEU A 138 -12.78 7.40 -15.93
CA LEU A 138 -12.43 8.75 -15.46
C LEU A 138 -13.64 9.62 -15.13
N ASN A 139 -14.77 9.38 -15.79
CA ASN A 139 -15.98 10.18 -15.61
C ASN A 139 -16.87 9.68 -14.48
N ARG A 140 -16.64 8.45 -13.99
CA ARG A 140 -17.39 7.87 -12.87
C ARG A 140 -16.88 8.41 -11.54
N SER A 141 -17.77 8.53 -10.56
CA SER A 141 -17.39 8.89 -9.18
C SER A 141 -16.46 7.83 -8.60
N VAL A 142 -15.47 8.28 -7.80
CA VAL A 142 -14.43 7.41 -7.23
C VAL A 142 -15.08 6.25 -6.46
N ASN A 143 -14.89 5.04 -6.98
CA ASN A 143 -15.32 3.76 -6.39
C ASN A 143 -16.83 3.58 -6.19
N VAL A 144 -17.68 4.55 -6.55
CA VAL A 144 -19.14 4.45 -6.38
C VAL A 144 -19.72 3.50 -7.43
N ASP A 145 -20.48 2.52 -6.98
CA ASP A 145 -21.07 1.47 -7.83
C ASP A 145 -20.03 0.65 -8.62
N PHE A 146 -18.79 0.60 -8.15
CA PHE A 146 -17.76 -0.24 -8.73
C PHE A 146 -17.88 -1.65 -8.16
N SER A 147 -17.71 -2.65 -9.01
CA SER A 147 -17.46 -4.03 -8.57
C SER A 147 -16.15 -4.11 -7.77
N GLY A 148 -15.96 -5.18 -7.00
CA GLY A 148 -14.72 -5.37 -6.26
C GLY A 148 -13.47 -5.33 -7.15
N GLY A 149 -13.54 -5.94 -8.34
CA GLY A 149 -12.47 -5.91 -9.34
C GLY A 149 -12.22 -4.50 -9.89
N GLU A 150 -13.28 -3.73 -10.19
CA GLU A 150 -13.14 -2.35 -10.65
C GLU A 150 -12.51 -1.44 -9.58
N LYS A 151 -12.88 -1.61 -8.30
CA LYS A 151 -12.28 -0.87 -7.19
C LYS A 151 -10.77 -1.11 -7.12
N LYS A 152 -10.33 -2.36 -7.24
CA LYS A 152 -8.91 -2.69 -7.22
C LYS A 152 -8.16 -2.19 -8.46
N ARG A 153 -8.78 -2.26 -9.64
CA ARG A 153 -8.22 -1.62 -10.85
C ARG A 153 -8.05 -0.11 -10.68
N ASN A 154 -9.03 0.53 -10.03
CA ASN A 154 -8.95 1.96 -9.73
C ASN A 154 -7.83 2.29 -8.73
N ASP A 155 -7.60 1.47 -7.70
CA ASP A 155 -6.46 1.61 -6.80
C ASP A 155 -5.12 1.53 -7.56
N ILE A 156 -5.02 0.59 -8.51
CA ILE A 156 -3.82 0.46 -9.36
C ILE A 156 -3.64 1.66 -10.30
N LEU A 157 -4.73 2.17 -10.88
CA LEU A 157 -4.68 3.40 -11.66
C LEU A 157 -4.17 4.57 -10.83
N GLN A 158 -4.69 4.76 -9.61
CA GLN A 158 -4.24 5.79 -8.69
C GLN A 158 -2.75 5.63 -8.36
N MET A 159 -2.31 4.41 -8.06
CA MET A 159 -0.92 4.09 -7.76
C MET A 159 0.00 4.45 -8.95
N ILE A 160 -0.36 4.05 -10.18
CA ILE A 160 0.45 4.32 -11.37
C ILE A 160 0.45 5.81 -11.72
N ALA A 161 -0.69 6.51 -11.55
CA ALA A 161 -0.81 7.92 -11.85
C ALA A 161 -0.05 8.82 -10.84
N LEU A 162 -0.08 8.45 -9.57
CA LEU A 162 0.60 9.20 -8.50
C LEU A 162 2.10 8.92 -8.40
N GLU A 163 2.57 7.83 -8.98
CA GLU A 163 4.00 7.45 -8.97
C GLU A 163 4.65 7.59 -7.58
N PRO A 164 4.16 6.88 -6.55
CA PRO A 164 4.70 6.98 -5.20
C PRO A 164 6.10 6.36 -5.09
N ASP A 165 6.82 6.69 -4.01
CA ASP A 165 8.12 6.11 -3.69
C ASP A 165 7.97 4.86 -2.82
N LEU A 166 6.95 4.83 -1.95
CA LEU A 166 6.58 3.67 -1.15
C LEU A 166 5.10 3.35 -1.33
N CYS A 167 4.80 2.14 -1.78
CA CYS A 167 3.45 1.61 -1.93
C CYS A 167 3.17 0.59 -0.83
N ILE A 168 2.09 0.75 -0.09
CA ILE A 168 1.57 -0.23 0.87
C ILE A 168 0.27 -0.78 0.28
N LEU A 169 0.25 -2.08 0.02
CA LEU A 169 -0.90 -2.77 -0.55
C LEU A 169 -1.50 -3.68 0.53
N ASP A 170 -2.61 -3.23 1.13
CA ASP A 170 -3.25 -3.94 2.24
C ASP A 170 -4.35 -4.86 1.72
N GLU A 171 -4.05 -6.17 1.68
CA GLU A 171 -4.93 -7.25 1.21
C GLU A 171 -5.59 -6.94 -0.16
N THR A 172 -4.83 -6.31 -1.06
CA THR A 172 -5.33 -5.93 -2.39
C THR A 172 -5.64 -7.12 -3.29
N ASP A 173 -5.16 -8.30 -2.94
CA ASP A 173 -5.41 -9.58 -3.61
C ASP A 173 -6.64 -10.33 -3.09
N SER A 174 -7.24 -9.87 -1.99
CA SER A 174 -8.41 -10.52 -1.39
C SER A 174 -9.64 -10.43 -2.30
N GLY A 175 -10.29 -11.59 -2.55
CA GLY A 175 -11.50 -11.67 -3.36
C GLY A 175 -11.30 -11.41 -4.86
N LEU A 176 -10.06 -11.33 -5.35
CA LEU A 176 -9.78 -11.16 -6.77
C LEU A 176 -9.78 -12.50 -7.51
N ASP A 177 -10.34 -12.47 -8.73
CA ASP A 177 -10.11 -13.50 -9.73
C ASP A 177 -8.68 -13.41 -10.31
N ILE A 178 -8.31 -14.40 -11.13
CA ILE A 178 -6.97 -14.49 -11.71
C ILE A 178 -6.63 -13.28 -12.58
N ASP A 179 -7.60 -12.73 -13.32
CA ASP A 179 -7.35 -11.64 -14.25
C ASP A 179 -7.19 -10.31 -13.52
N ALA A 180 -8.00 -10.05 -12.50
CA ALA A 180 -7.82 -8.88 -11.63
C ALA A 180 -6.48 -8.94 -10.88
N LEU A 181 -6.06 -10.13 -10.42
CA LEU A 181 -4.75 -10.32 -9.79
C LEU A 181 -3.58 -10.00 -10.73
N LYS A 182 -3.69 -10.41 -12.02
CA LYS A 182 -2.69 -10.07 -13.04
C LYS A 182 -2.58 -8.56 -13.25
N ILE A 183 -3.70 -7.82 -13.22
CA ILE A 183 -3.69 -6.35 -13.35
C ILE A 183 -2.96 -5.72 -12.18
N VAL A 184 -3.26 -6.14 -10.95
CA VAL A 184 -2.57 -5.66 -9.74
C VAL A 184 -1.06 -5.92 -9.85
N THR A 185 -0.68 -7.15 -10.16
CA THR A 185 0.74 -7.54 -10.24
C THR A 185 1.47 -6.87 -11.40
N ASN A 186 0.79 -6.65 -12.54
CA ASN A 186 1.34 -5.88 -13.65
C ASN A 186 1.57 -4.41 -13.26
N GLY A 187 0.63 -3.79 -12.55
CA GLY A 187 0.78 -2.42 -12.03
C GLY A 187 2.00 -2.27 -11.12
N ILE A 188 2.24 -3.26 -10.25
CA ILE A 188 3.44 -3.27 -9.41
C ILE A 188 4.70 -3.37 -10.26
N LYS A 189 4.75 -4.30 -11.24
CA LYS A 189 5.90 -4.48 -12.13
C LYS A 189 6.21 -3.24 -12.96
N ILE A 190 5.19 -2.53 -13.45
CA ILE A 190 5.35 -1.27 -14.22
C ILE A 190 6.02 -0.20 -13.36
N LEU A 191 5.66 -0.10 -12.09
CA LEU A 191 6.18 0.94 -11.20
C LEU A 191 7.50 0.55 -10.53
N PHE A 192 7.75 -0.74 -10.35
CA PHE A 192 8.92 -1.21 -9.62
C PHE A 192 10.23 -0.77 -10.29
N ASN A 193 11.11 -0.19 -9.51
CA ASN A 193 12.47 0.17 -9.90
C ASN A 193 13.35 0.33 -8.63
N THR A 194 14.62 0.61 -8.81
CA THR A 194 15.61 0.72 -7.71
C THR A 194 15.33 1.85 -6.70
N ARG A 195 14.38 2.74 -6.98
CA ARG A 195 14.02 3.86 -6.09
C ARG A 195 12.68 3.67 -5.39
N ARG A 196 11.81 2.78 -5.91
CA ARG A 196 10.46 2.53 -5.37
C ARG A 196 10.44 1.23 -4.60
N SER A 197 9.74 1.24 -3.48
CA SER A 197 9.60 0.08 -2.61
C SER A 197 8.14 -0.27 -2.40
N PHE A 198 7.89 -1.53 -2.11
CA PHE A 198 6.55 -2.04 -1.88
C PHE A 198 6.48 -2.80 -0.56
N ILE A 199 5.40 -2.61 0.17
CA ILE A 199 4.98 -3.45 1.29
C ILE A 199 3.67 -4.10 0.88
N ILE A 200 3.68 -5.42 0.69
CA ILE A 200 2.51 -6.21 0.31
C ILE A 200 2.03 -6.93 1.56
N ILE A 201 0.87 -6.52 2.08
CA ILE A 201 0.21 -7.19 3.19
C ILE A 201 -0.77 -8.19 2.59
N THR A 202 -0.58 -9.46 2.86
CA THR A 202 -1.44 -10.52 2.32
C THR A 202 -1.49 -11.74 3.25
N HIS A 203 -2.56 -12.50 3.13
CA HIS A 203 -2.71 -13.82 3.72
C HIS A 203 -2.36 -14.96 2.75
N TYR A 204 -2.22 -14.65 1.45
CA TYR A 204 -2.10 -15.64 0.40
C TYR A 204 -0.75 -15.52 -0.31
N LYS A 205 -0.13 -16.66 -0.56
CA LYS A 205 1.08 -16.73 -1.39
C LYS A 205 0.81 -16.35 -2.84
N ARG A 206 -0.42 -16.52 -3.31
CA ARG A 206 -0.83 -16.34 -4.72
C ARG A 206 -0.32 -15.06 -5.37
N ILE A 207 -0.39 -13.91 -4.69
CA ILE A 207 0.17 -12.65 -5.22
C ILE A 207 1.69 -12.70 -5.27
N LEU A 208 2.33 -13.36 -4.29
CA LEU A 208 3.78 -13.46 -4.19
C LEU A 208 4.39 -14.40 -5.25
N ASP A 209 3.62 -15.30 -5.83
CA ASP A 209 4.04 -16.12 -6.98
C ASP A 209 4.25 -15.29 -8.25
N TYR A 210 3.51 -14.18 -8.39
CA TYR A 210 3.68 -13.22 -9.50
C TYR A 210 4.73 -12.16 -9.22
N ILE A 211 4.97 -11.86 -7.94
CA ILE A 211 5.89 -10.82 -7.47
C ILE A 211 6.74 -11.44 -6.37
N GLN A 212 7.98 -11.80 -6.72
CA GLN A 212 8.91 -12.36 -5.74
C GLN A 212 9.35 -11.27 -4.77
N PRO A 213 8.98 -11.34 -3.48
CA PRO A 213 9.46 -10.39 -2.49
C PRO A 213 10.92 -10.65 -2.13
N ASP A 214 11.66 -9.58 -1.84
CA ASP A 214 13.02 -9.68 -1.30
C ASP A 214 12.98 -10.20 0.15
N HIS A 215 11.95 -9.78 0.91
CA HIS A 215 11.76 -10.15 2.30
C HIS A 215 10.33 -10.53 2.60
N VAL A 216 10.15 -11.58 3.40
CA VAL A 216 8.86 -12.00 3.95
C VAL A 216 8.93 -11.91 5.47
N HIS A 217 7.96 -11.23 6.07
CA HIS A 217 7.86 -11.01 7.51
C HIS A 217 6.60 -11.64 8.06
N VAL A 218 6.72 -12.35 9.19
CA VAL A 218 5.58 -12.90 9.91
C VAL A 218 5.23 -11.97 11.06
N LEU A 219 4.06 -11.33 10.97
CA LEU A 219 3.51 -10.47 12.01
C LEU A 219 2.58 -11.29 12.91
N TYR A 220 2.85 -11.27 14.22
CA TYR A 220 2.04 -11.94 15.23
C TYR A 220 1.96 -11.11 16.51
N LYS A 221 0.76 -10.92 17.05
CA LYS A 221 0.50 -10.12 18.26
C LYS A 221 1.21 -8.77 18.26
N GLY A 222 1.24 -8.11 17.10
CA GLY A 222 1.81 -6.77 16.94
C GLY A 222 3.33 -6.70 16.83
N LYS A 223 4.01 -7.83 16.63
CA LYS A 223 5.47 -7.92 16.45
C LYS A 223 5.82 -8.71 15.21
N ILE A 224 6.90 -8.37 14.54
CA ILE A 224 7.52 -9.25 13.55
C ILE A 224 8.31 -10.31 14.32
N ILE A 225 7.85 -11.56 14.24
CA ILE A 225 8.43 -12.69 14.98
C ILE A 225 9.41 -13.51 14.13
N LYS A 226 9.29 -13.43 12.81
CA LYS A 226 10.20 -14.09 11.87
C LYS A 226 10.31 -13.29 10.58
N SER A 227 11.50 -13.29 10.01
CA SER A 227 11.77 -12.73 8.68
C SER A 227 12.60 -13.70 7.88
N GLY A 228 12.37 -13.76 6.57
CA GLY A 228 13.08 -14.63 5.64
C GLY A 228 12.94 -14.14 4.20
N ASN A 229 13.40 -14.95 3.25
CA ASN A 229 13.22 -14.74 1.82
C ASN A 229 11.84 -15.25 1.35
N ALA A 230 11.60 -15.29 0.04
CA ALA A 230 10.36 -15.76 -0.57
C ALA A 230 9.97 -17.19 -0.16
N ASP A 231 10.94 -18.06 0.16
CA ASP A 231 10.66 -19.45 0.58
C ASP A 231 9.85 -19.51 1.87
N LEU A 232 9.97 -18.48 2.74
CA LEU A 232 9.19 -18.42 3.96
C LEU A 232 7.68 -18.37 3.66
N ALA A 233 7.25 -17.67 2.60
CA ALA A 233 5.84 -17.66 2.20
C ALA A 233 5.33 -19.05 1.79
N THR A 234 6.17 -19.83 1.11
CA THR A 234 5.84 -21.23 0.75
C THR A 234 5.70 -22.11 2.01
N GLN A 235 6.62 -21.98 2.95
CA GLN A 235 6.55 -22.71 4.22
C GLN A 235 5.30 -22.33 5.04
N LEU A 236 4.89 -21.07 5.01
CA LEU A 236 3.67 -20.61 5.69
C LEU A 236 2.40 -21.17 5.05
N GLU A 237 2.36 -21.27 3.71
CA GLU A 237 1.23 -21.89 3.01
C GLU A 237 1.12 -23.38 3.30
N GLU A 238 2.23 -24.10 3.33
CA GLU A 238 2.26 -25.56 3.57
C GLU A 238 2.01 -25.93 5.03
N LYS A 239 2.61 -25.22 5.99
CA LYS A 239 2.65 -25.58 7.41
C LYS A 239 1.77 -24.71 8.30
N GLY A 240 1.18 -23.64 7.76
CA GLY A 240 0.49 -22.62 8.57
C GLY A 240 1.46 -21.81 9.43
N TYR A 241 0.94 -21.12 10.44
CA TYR A 241 1.71 -20.26 11.34
C TYR A 241 2.15 -20.96 12.64
N GLY A 242 1.55 -22.13 13.00
CA GLY A 242 1.72 -22.79 14.30
C GLY A 242 3.18 -23.03 14.65
N TRP A 243 3.96 -23.60 13.76
CA TRP A 243 5.38 -23.94 13.98
C TRP A 243 6.29 -22.72 14.26
N ILE A 244 5.86 -21.50 13.94
CA ILE A 244 6.60 -20.28 14.31
C ILE A 244 6.10 -19.71 15.63
N ILE A 245 4.79 -19.88 15.89
CA ILE A 245 4.13 -19.30 17.07
C ILE A 245 4.45 -20.12 18.32
N ASP A 246 4.55 -21.43 18.19
CA ASP A 246 4.81 -22.34 19.32
C ASP A 246 6.26 -22.25 19.82
N ASP A 247 7.16 -21.70 18.99
CA ASP A 247 8.57 -21.43 19.35
C ASP A 247 8.78 -20.09 20.09
N GLN A 248 7.70 -19.30 20.37
CA GLN A 248 7.74 -17.99 21.04
C GLN A 248 7.24 -18.07 22.48
#